data_381643918bdd571946b0319ea7f3d343
#
_entry.id   381643918bdd571946b0319ea7f3d343
#
_cell.length_a   1.000
_cell.length_b   1.000
_cell.length_c   1.000
_cell.angle_alpha   90.00
_cell.angle_beta   90.00
_cell.angle_gamma   90.00
#
_symmetry.space_group_name_H-M   'P 1'
#
loop_
_entity.id
_entity.type
_entity.pdbx_description
1 polymer ?
#
loop_
_entity_poly.entity_id
_entity_poly.type
_entity_poly.pdbx_seq_one_letter_code
_entity_poly.pdbx_strand_id
1 'polypeptide(L)'
;MPEIRVAIIGVGNCSSAIVQGVHFYQNVYGDQNVPGLLHLDFGGYKPSDIKFVAAFDIDVRKVGRDLSEAIFSAPNNTRRFANVPKLDVEVMRGPIIDSVGKYVKSMIKVDRSQKPVNVLEILRQVDADIVLNYLPVGSERASKWYAKQALRAKCALVNCIPVFIASDPEWQEKFRKAGLPVAGDDVMSQIGATVLHKSLVKLLVDRGVVVDKSYQLNIGGDTDFLNMLEEERLRSKRISKTSAVQAMVPYQVPLRIGPSDFVDFLLNKKICYIWVKGRYFGDTPVSIDAKLDIWDAPNSAGVVIDAIRATKIALDRKIAGPLVSVSSYAFKHPPVQAPYEVAKQWVEEFIEGKRA
;
A
#
# COMPACT_ATOMS: atom_id res chain seq x y z
N MET A 1 -27.43 -0.11 3.91
CA MET A 1 -26.41 -0.36 2.87
C MET A 1 -25.15 -0.84 3.59
N PRO A 2 -24.39 -1.74 3.04
CA PRO A 2 -23.13 -2.13 3.65
C PRO A 2 -22.23 -0.89 3.79
N GLU A 3 -21.49 -0.80 4.88
CA GLU A 3 -20.58 0.32 5.17
C GLU A 3 -19.27 -0.23 5.70
N ILE A 4 -18.15 0.35 5.23
CA ILE A 4 -16.79 0.03 5.68
C ILE A 4 -16.19 1.29 6.28
N ARG A 5 -16.06 1.35 7.61
CA ARG A 5 -15.59 2.51 8.36
C ARG A 5 -14.07 2.50 8.47
N VAL A 6 -13.40 3.39 7.74
CA VAL A 6 -11.93 3.40 7.61
C VAL A 6 -11.32 4.63 8.28
N ALA A 7 -10.36 4.39 9.17
CA ALA A 7 -9.51 5.43 9.75
C ALA A 7 -8.15 5.46 9.00
N ILE A 8 -7.73 6.62 8.53
CA ILE A 8 -6.49 6.83 7.77
C ILE A 8 -5.38 7.35 8.68
N ILE A 9 -4.21 6.72 8.61
CA ILE A 9 -2.99 7.18 9.26
C ILE A 9 -2.01 7.70 8.20
N GLY A 10 -1.78 9.01 8.19
CA GLY A 10 -0.97 9.70 7.17
C GLY A 10 -1.80 10.15 5.97
N VAL A 11 -2.01 11.47 5.84
CA VAL A 11 -2.82 12.10 4.77
C VAL A 11 -1.90 12.58 3.65
N GLY A 12 -1.15 11.65 3.04
CA GLY A 12 -0.23 11.89 1.92
C GLY A 12 -0.87 11.69 0.54
N ASN A 13 -0.01 11.54 -0.49
CA ASN A 13 -0.43 11.28 -1.87
C ASN A 13 -1.29 10.01 -2.02
N CYS A 14 -0.95 8.92 -1.31
CA CYS A 14 -1.74 7.68 -1.35
C CYS A 14 -3.14 7.88 -0.76
N SER A 15 -3.24 8.64 0.34
CA SER A 15 -4.54 9.01 0.92
C SER A 15 -5.35 9.90 -0.02
N SER A 16 -4.69 10.84 -0.70
CA SER A 16 -5.35 11.65 -1.74
C SER A 16 -5.92 10.76 -2.85
N ALA A 17 -5.14 9.82 -3.34
CA ALA A 17 -5.58 8.95 -4.42
C ALA A 17 -6.75 8.02 -4.01
N ILE A 18 -6.71 7.43 -2.82
CA ILE A 18 -7.79 6.51 -2.39
C ILE A 18 -9.08 7.25 -2.09
N VAL A 19 -9.01 8.42 -1.45
CA VAL A 19 -10.20 9.24 -1.18
C VAL A 19 -10.84 9.70 -2.51
N GLN A 20 -10.04 10.20 -3.45
CA GLN A 20 -10.52 10.51 -4.79
C GLN A 20 -11.11 9.28 -5.51
N GLY A 21 -10.45 8.12 -5.38
CA GLY A 21 -10.89 6.85 -6.00
C GLY A 21 -12.25 6.40 -5.53
N VAL A 22 -12.53 6.45 -4.24
CA VAL A 22 -13.85 6.12 -3.69
C VAL A 22 -14.93 6.98 -4.34
N HIS A 23 -14.72 8.29 -4.49
CA HIS A 23 -15.67 9.18 -5.13
C HIS A 23 -15.75 9.01 -6.64
N PHE A 24 -14.63 8.71 -7.30
CA PHE A 24 -14.61 8.44 -8.75
C PHE A 24 -15.49 7.25 -9.13
N TYR A 25 -15.41 6.16 -8.35
CA TYR A 25 -16.16 4.94 -8.62
C TYR A 25 -17.61 4.94 -8.12
N GLN A 26 -18.07 5.95 -7.39
CA GLN A 26 -19.46 6.07 -6.94
C GLN A 26 -20.48 6.11 -8.10
N ASN A 27 -20.08 6.66 -9.25
CA ASN A 27 -20.94 6.83 -10.43
C ASN A 27 -20.66 5.80 -11.53
N VAL A 28 -19.93 4.72 -11.22
CA VAL A 28 -19.67 3.65 -12.16
C VAL A 28 -20.68 2.54 -11.94
N TYR A 29 -21.45 2.21 -12.97
CA TYR A 29 -22.51 1.20 -12.92
C TYR A 29 -22.30 0.14 -14.01
N GLY A 30 -22.72 -1.09 -13.74
CA GLY A 30 -22.75 -2.20 -14.68
C GLY A 30 -21.49 -3.09 -14.68
N ASP A 31 -21.53 -4.17 -15.48
CA ASP A 31 -20.46 -5.17 -15.61
C ASP A 31 -19.33 -4.76 -16.57
N GLN A 32 -19.16 -3.48 -16.82
CA GLN A 32 -18.09 -3.01 -17.70
C GLN A 32 -16.73 -3.22 -17.04
N ASN A 33 -15.72 -3.49 -17.84
CA ASN A 33 -14.33 -3.49 -17.40
C ASN A 33 -13.97 -2.12 -16.82
N VAL A 34 -13.99 -2.01 -15.50
CA VAL A 34 -13.69 -0.77 -14.78
C VAL A 34 -12.19 -0.69 -14.57
N PRO A 35 -11.49 0.26 -15.20
CA PRO A 35 -10.05 0.39 -15.01
C PRO A 35 -9.72 0.63 -13.55
N GLY A 36 -8.75 -0.08 -13.03
CA GLY A 36 -8.17 0.23 -11.74
C GLY A 36 -8.74 -0.54 -10.54
N LEU A 37 -9.70 -1.43 -10.73
CA LEU A 37 -10.23 -2.33 -9.70
C LEU A 37 -10.15 -3.77 -10.19
N LEU A 38 -10.00 -4.73 -9.29
CA LEU A 38 -10.10 -6.14 -9.62
C LEU A 38 -11.55 -6.48 -9.97
N HIS A 39 -12.49 -6.03 -9.13
CA HIS A 39 -13.93 -6.12 -9.33
C HIS A 39 -14.61 -4.81 -8.89
N LEU A 40 -15.66 -4.38 -9.59
CA LEU A 40 -16.49 -3.27 -9.14
C LEU A 40 -17.28 -3.67 -7.89
N ASP A 41 -17.87 -4.85 -7.89
CA ASP A 41 -18.44 -5.53 -6.73
C ASP A 41 -17.46 -6.60 -6.24
N PHE A 42 -16.93 -6.44 -5.05
CA PHE A 42 -15.97 -7.34 -4.44
C PHE A 42 -16.66 -8.09 -3.29
N GLY A 43 -17.32 -9.20 -3.61
CA GLY A 43 -18.00 -10.03 -2.62
C GLY A 43 -19.12 -9.30 -1.87
N GLY A 44 -19.90 -8.49 -2.56
CA GLY A 44 -21.00 -7.69 -2.01
C GLY A 44 -20.63 -6.29 -1.58
N TYR A 45 -19.34 -5.90 -1.68
CA TYR A 45 -18.86 -4.55 -1.34
C TYR A 45 -18.39 -3.78 -2.58
N LYS A 46 -18.84 -2.52 -2.71
CA LYS A 46 -18.43 -1.57 -3.73
C LYS A 46 -17.46 -0.52 -3.16
N PRO A 47 -16.70 0.20 -3.99
CA PRO A 47 -15.87 1.31 -3.50
C PRO A 47 -16.68 2.37 -2.75
N SER A 48 -17.93 2.62 -3.15
CA SER A 48 -18.86 3.57 -2.51
C SER A 48 -19.25 3.22 -1.07
N ASP A 49 -19.05 1.96 -0.66
CA ASP A 49 -19.34 1.51 0.70
C ASP A 49 -18.24 1.90 1.70
N ILE A 50 -17.08 2.33 1.19
CA ILE A 50 -15.97 2.83 2.01
C ILE A 50 -16.30 4.23 2.51
N LYS A 51 -16.31 4.41 3.84
CA LYS A 51 -16.48 5.68 4.53
C LYS A 51 -15.25 5.98 5.36
N PHE A 52 -14.60 7.09 5.06
CA PHE A 52 -13.52 7.59 5.90
C PHE A 52 -14.13 8.25 7.13
N VAL A 53 -13.79 7.77 8.33
CA VAL A 53 -14.42 8.19 9.58
C VAL A 53 -13.44 8.88 10.53
N ALA A 54 -12.14 8.75 10.30
CA ALA A 54 -11.09 9.47 11.01
C ALA A 54 -9.85 9.59 10.12
N ALA A 55 -9.07 10.64 10.33
CA ALA A 55 -7.80 10.84 9.65
C ALA A 55 -6.78 11.47 10.60
N PHE A 56 -5.53 11.00 10.56
CA PHE A 56 -4.46 11.48 11.40
C PHE A 56 -3.25 11.89 10.58
N ASP A 57 -2.74 13.09 10.84
CA ASP A 57 -1.53 13.63 10.22
C ASP A 57 -0.78 14.49 11.25
N ILE A 58 0.39 15.01 10.87
CA ILE A 58 1.23 15.87 11.71
C ILE A 58 1.53 17.23 11.06
N ASP A 59 1.20 17.41 9.77
CA ASP A 59 1.49 18.64 9.03
C ASP A 59 0.45 19.73 9.31
N VAL A 60 0.92 20.92 9.72
CA VAL A 60 0.08 22.08 10.05
C VAL A 60 -0.85 22.52 8.92
N ARG A 61 -0.52 22.18 7.68
CA ARG A 61 -1.36 22.49 6.51
C ARG A 61 -2.55 21.56 6.31
N LYS A 62 -2.58 20.46 7.09
CA LYS A 62 -3.59 19.39 7.01
C LYS A 62 -4.39 19.26 8.30
N VAL A 63 -3.70 19.31 9.44
CA VAL A 63 -4.34 19.21 10.76
C VAL A 63 -5.37 20.32 10.94
N GLY A 64 -6.56 19.97 11.43
CA GLY A 64 -7.70 20.89 11.61
C GLY A 64 -8.51 21.17 10.32
N ARG A 65 -8.12 20.60 9.17
CA ARG A 65 -8.89 20.72 7.92
C ARG A 65 -9.79 19.52 7.71
N ASP A 66 -10.84 19.70 6.95
CA ASP A 66 -11.59 18.56 6.40
C ASP A 66 -10.70 17.70 5.50
N LEU A 67 -10.89 16.38 5.58
CA LEU A 67 -10.10 15.43 4.80
C LEU A 67 -10.18 15.70 3.30
N SER A 68 -11.34 16.17 2.78
CA SER A 68 -11.53 16.53 1.37
C SER A 68 -10.61 17.66 0.90
N GLU A 69 -10.19 18.55 1.80
CA GLU A 69 -9.25 19.63 1.54
C GLU A 69 -7.80 19.22 1.82
N ALA A 70 -7.61 18.52 2.94
CA ALA A 70 -6.28 18.10 3.39
C ALA A 70 -5.57 17.20 2.38
N ILE A 71 -6.29 16.34 1.68
CA ILE A 71 -5.73 15.46 0.62
C ILE A 71 -5.10 16.23 -0.55
N PHE A 72 -5.47 17.49 -0.76
CA PHE A 72 -4.90 18.36 -1.78
C PHE A 72 -3.92 19.40 -1.21
N SER A 73 -3.73 19.43 0.10
CA SER A 73 -2.79 20.34 0.74
C SER A 73 -1.35 19.90 0.51
N ALA A 74 -0.45 20.87 0.28
CA ALA A 74 0.98 20.58 0.18
C ALA A 74 1.51 19.79 1.40
N PRO A 75 2.49 18.91 1.22
CA PRO A 75 3.29 18.68 0.01
C PRO A 75 2.67 17.64 -0.95
N ASN A 76 1.39 17.28 -0.81
CA ASN A 76 0.74 16.36 -1.74
C ASN A 76 0.76 16.94 -3.17
N ASN A 77 1.18 16.14 -4.12
CA ASN A 77 1.36 16.51 -5.51
C ASN A 77 0.85 15.46 -6.51
N THR A 78 -0.01 14.55 -6.03
CA THR A 78 -0.65 13.56 -6.91
C THR A 78 -1.68 14.22 -7.83
N ARG A 79 -1.98 13.53 -8.93
CA ARG A 79 -2.97 13.99 -9.90
C ARG A 79 -4.35 14.15 -9.26
N ARG A 80 -5.03 15.26 -9.56
CA ARG A 80 -6.44 15.43 -9.24
C ARG A 80 -7.28 14.82 -10.36
N PHE A 81 -8.07 13.79 -10.07
CA PHE A 81 -8.89 13.06 -11.05
C PHE A 81 -10.35 12.91 -10.62
N ALA A 82 -10.71 13.33 -9.41
CA ALA A 82 -12.09 13.39 -8.94
C ALA A 82 -12.34 14.64 -8.10
N ASN A 83 -13.59 15.11 -8.10
CA ASN A 83 -14.07 16.07 -7.14
C ASN A 83 -14.51 15.32 -5.88
N VAL A 84 -13.99 15.73 -4.73
CA VAL A 84 -14.34 15.17 -3.42
C VAL A 84 -15.19 16.21 -2.70
N PRO A 85 -16.46 15.91 -2.38
CA PRO A 85 -17.29 16.83 -1.58
C PRO A 85 -16.75 16.90 -0.15
N LYS A 86 -17.22 17.86 0.64
CA LYS A 86 -16.90 17.92 2.06
C LYS A 86 -17.28 16.60 2.73
N LEU A 87 -16.35 16.03 3.51
CA LEU A 87 -16.52 14.72 4.14
C LEU A 87 -16.96 14.81 5.59
N ASP A 88 -16.87 16.00 6.22
CA ASP A 88 -17.06 16.23 7.65
C ASP A 88 -16.16 15.36 8.53
N VAL A 89 -14.96 15.08 8.02
CA VAL A 89 -13.89 14.33 8.68
C VAL A 89 -12.70 15.25 8.89
N GLU A 90 -12.53 15.75 10.09
CA GLU A 90 -11.39 16.57 10.44
C GLU A 90 -10.11 15.72 10.50
N VAL A 91 -9.02 16.22 9.92
CA VAL A 91 -7.68 15.63 10.07
C VAL A 91 -7.13 16.00 11.45
N MET A 92 -7.04 15.01 12.30
CA MET A 92 -6.58 15.18 13.69
C MET A 92 -5.06 15.03 13.80
N ARG A 93 -4.50 15.71 14.80
CA ARG A 93 -3.07 15.70 15.06
C ARG A 93 -2.65 14.36 15.69
N GLY A 94 -1.90 13.52 14.94
CA GLY A 94 -1.30 12.27 15.43
C GLY A 94 -0.01 12.49 16.24
N PRO A 95 0.51 11.47 16.96
CA PRO A 95 1.78 11.57 17.67
C PRO A 95 2.97 11.60 16.69
N ILE A 96 4.03 12.33 17.06
CA ILE A 96 5.32 12.28 16.38
C ILE A 96 6.16 11.23 17.09
N ILE A 97 6.55 10.18 16.35
CA ILE A 97 7.40 9.10 16.88
C ILE A 97 8.69 9.01 16.06
N ASP A 98 8.63 8.47 14.83
CA ASP A 98 9.76 8.36 13.89
C ASP A 98 9.32 8.61 12.43
N SER A 99 8.16 9.26 12.25
CA SER A 99 7.53 9.43 10.93
C SER A 99 8.21 10.47 10.04
N VAL A 100 9.05 11.34 10.59
CA VAL A 100 9.71 12.43 9.85
C VAL A 100 11.16 12.10 9.59
N GLY A 101 11.50 11.77 8.35
CA GLY A 101 12.86 11.54 7.89
C GLY A 101 13.68 12.83 7.77
N LYS A 102 15.00 12.68 7.68
CA LYS A 102 15.96 13.78 7.65
C LYS A 102 15.70 14.76 6.49
N TYR A 103 15.49 14.24 5.30
CA TYR A 103 15.34 15.05 4.09
C TYR A 103 13.94 15.66 3.93
N VAL A 104 12.90 15.02 4.45
CA VAL A 104 11.52 15.54 4.34
C VAL A 104 11.20 16.63 5.38
N LYS A 105 12.07 16.88 6.36
CA LYS A 105 11.85 17.91 7.38
C LYS A 105 11.64 19.32 6.82
N SER A 106 12.24 19.63 5.67
CA SER A 106 12.06 20.91 4.98
C SER A 106 10.68 21.04 4.33
N MET A 107 10.07 19.93 3.96
CA MET A 107 8.78 19.87 3.27
C MET A 107 7.60 19.67 4.24
N ILE A 108 7.78 18.90 5.31
CA ILE A 108 6.76 18.63 6.33
C ILE A 108 6.84 19.66 7.45
N LYS A 109 5.78 20.46 7.60
CA LYS A 109 5.68 21.46 8.66
C LYS A 109 4.88 20.88 9.82
N VAL A 110 5.60 20.31 10.79
CA VAL A 110 4.97 19.68 11.96
C VAL A 110 4.16 20.69 12.75
N ASP A 111 2.87 20.39 12.94
CA ASP A 111 2.02 21.17 13.85
C ASP A 111 2.46 20.97 15.29
N ARG A 112 2.87 22.06 15.93
CA ARG A 112 3.26 22.11 17.34
C ARG A 112 2.27 22.89 18.21
N SER A 113 1.25 23.48 17.60
CA SER A 113 0.23 24.26 18.29
C SER A 113 -0.81 23.35 18.98
N GLN A 114 -1.05 22.17 18.39
CA GLN A 114 -1.99 21.20 18.92
C GLN A 114 -1.27 20.03 19.61
N LYS A 115 -1.87 19.50 20.65
CA LYS A 115 -1.45 18.22 21.26
C LYS A 115 -1.95 17.04 20.41
N PRO A 116 -1.22 15.90 20.39
CA PRO A 116 -1.72 14.69 19.76
C PRO A 116 -3.02 14.24 20.43
N VAL A 117 -3.99 13.83 19.63
CA VAL A 117 -5.25 13.25 20.15
C VAL A 117 -5.04 11.85 20.73
N ASN A 118 -5.98 11.40 21.54
CA ASN A 118 -6.04 10.01 21.98
C ASN A 118 -6.59 9.13 20.84
N VAL A 119 -5.70 8.59 20.02
CA VAL A 119 -6.06 7.80 18.83
C VAL A 119 -6.96 6.61 19.18
N LEU A 120 -6.71 5.93 20.30
CA LEU A 120 -7.53 4.80 20.75
C LEU A 120 -8.99 5.22 21.00
N GLU A 121 -9.16 6.34 21.68
CA GLU A 121 -10.48 6.87 22.02
C GLU A 121 -11.23 7.30 20.75
N ILE A 122 -10.55 8.00 19.83
CA ILE A 122 -11.13 8.40 18.54
C ILE A 122 -11.56 7.17 17.75
N LEU A 123 -10.69 6.15 17.58
CA LEU A 123 -11.05 4.94 16.84
C LEU A 123 -12.30 4.25 17.39
N ARG A 124 -12.46 4.21 18.71
CA ARG A 124 -13.65 3.67 19.37
C ARG A 124 -14.88 4.55 19.17
N GLN A 125 -14.72 5.86 19.32
CA GLN A 125 -15.81 6.83 19.19
C GLN A 125 -16.41 6.84 17.80
N VAL A 126 -15.54 6.72 16.76
CA VAL A 126 -16.01 6.68 15.37
C VAL A 126 -16.34 5.25 14.91
N ASP A 127 -16.27 4.26 15.77
CA ASP A 127 -16.54 2.85 15.47
C ASP A 127 -15.85 2.39 14.17
N ALA A 128 -14.53 2.58 14.12
CA ALA A 128 -13.76 2.24 12.92
C ALA A 128 -13.63 0.72 12.75
N ASP A 129 -13.95 0.18 11.57
CA ASP A 129 -13.71 -1.22 11.21
C ASP A 129 -12.23 -1.48 10.95
N ILE A 130 -11.60 -0.57 10.20
CA ILE A 130 -10.27 -0.76 9.62
C ILE A 130 -9.40 0.47 9.84
N VAL A 131 -8.17 0.23 10.28
CA VAL A 131 -7.09 1.22 10.29
C VAL A 131 -6.23 1.03 9.04
N LEU A 132 -6.12 2.06 8.21
CA LEU A 132 -5.31 2.09 7.00
C LEU A 132 -4.00 2.84 7.27
N ASN A 133 -2.86 2.13 7.21
CA ASN A 133 -1.54 2.71 7.48
C ASN A 133 -0.87 3.19 6.20
N TYR A 134 -0.76 4.50 6.05
CA TYR A 134 -0.06 5.22 4.98
C TYR A 134 1.05 6.14 5.52
N LEU A 135 1.66 5.80 6.65
CA LEU A 135 2.82 6.51 7.17
C LEU A 135 4.00 6.46 6.18
N PRO A 136 4.93 7.41 6.26
CA PRO A 136 6.13 7.40 5.42
C PRO A 136 7.01 6.16 5.67
N VAL A 137 7.73 5.73 4.63
CA VAL A 137 8.74 4.65 4.74
C VAL A 137 9.72 4.94 5.87
N GLY A 138 10.06 3.90 6.65
CA GLY A 138 10.94 4.01 7.82
C GLY A 138 10.23 4.43 9.11
N SER A 139 8.89 4.53 9.13
CA SER A 139 8.09 4.79 10.32
C SER A 139 7.82 3.50 11.12
N GLU A 140 8.88 2.80 11.49
CA GLU A 140 8.81 1.47 12.15
C GLU A 140 8.07 1.53 13.49
N ARG A 141 8.49 2.46 14.35
CA ARG A 141 7.94 2.60 15.71
C ARG A 141 6.52 3.15 15.67
N ALA A 142 6.28 4.13 14.81
CA ALA A 142 4.96 4.73 14.64
C ALA A 142 3.95 3.69 14.13
N SER A 143 4.30 2.91 13.10
CA SER A 143 3.41 1.88 12.56
C SER A 143 3.04 0.81 13.57
N LYS A 144 4.02 0.31 14.31
CA LYS A 144 3.80 -0.64 15.39
C LYS A 144 2.97 -0.05 16.55
N TRP A 145 3.15 1.23 16.82
CA TRP A 145 2.33 1.94 17.79
C TRP A 145 0.87 2.05 17.34
N TYR A 146 0.61 2.47 16.10
CA TYR A 146 -0.75 2.53 15.55
C TYR A 146 -1.40 1.14 15.44
N ALA A 147 -0.64 0.10 15.07
CA ALA A 147 -1.13 -1.28 15.08
C ALA A 147 -1.60 -1.74 16.47
N LYS A 148 -0.89 -1.32 17.54
CA LYS A 148 -1.34 -1.55 18.94
C LYS A 148 -2.62 -0.79 19.24
N GLN A 149 -2.79 0.46 18.74
CA GLN A 149 -4.05 1.19 18.94
C GLN A 149 -5.21 0.50 18.21
N ALA A 150 -4.99 0.04 16.98
CA ALA A 150 -5.99 -0.72 16.21
C ALA A 150 -6.45 -1.98 16.97
N LEU A 151 -5.51 -2.81 17.44
CA LEU A 151 -5.83 -3.99 18.26
C LEU A 151 -6.65 -3.65 19.51
N ARG A 152 -6.27 -2.59 20.23
CA ARG A 152 -6.98 -2.14 21.44
C ARG A 152 -8.36 -1.55 21.15
N ALA A 153 -8.53 -0.95 19.97
CA ALA A 153 -9.80 -0.42 19.49
C ALA A 153 -10.70 -1.48 18.85
N LYS A 154 -10.20 -2.71 18.65
CA LYS A 154 -10.89 -3.80 17.93
C LYS A 154 -11.06 -3.52 16.44
N CYS A 155 -10.12 -2.81 15.84
CA CYS A 155 -10.08 -2.55 14.41
C CYS A 155 -9.14 -3.53 13.70
N ALA A 156 -9.48 -3.93 12.49
CA ALA A 156 -8.56 -4.60 11.56
C ALA A 156 -7.46 -3.62 11.08
N LEU A 157 -6.40 -4.15 10.49
CA LEU A 157 -5.30 -3.32 9.96
C LEU A 157 -5.00 -3.67 8.51
N VAL A 158 -4.93 -2.64 7.65
CA VAL A 158 -4.33 -2.71 6.31
C VAL A 158 -3.02 -1.93 6.34
N ASN A 159 -1.89 -2.63 6.27
CA ASN A 159 -0.56 -2.03 6.36
C ASN A 159 0.08 -1.84 4.99
N CYS A 160 0.02 -0.62 4.45
CA CYS A 160 0.49 -0.31 3.10
C CYS A 160 1.98 0.02 3.01
N ILE A 161 2.70 0.08 4.12
CA ILE A 161 4.11 0.46 4.15
C ILE A 161 5.03 -0.72 4.51
N PRO A 162 6.33 -0.66 4.18
CA PRO A 162 7.27 -1.76 4.42
C PRO A 162 7.72 -1.85 5.88
N VAL A 163 6.77 -1.93 6.79
CA VAL A 163 6.98 -2.29 8.20
C VAL A 163 6.32 -3.65 8.41
N PHE A 164 7.10 -4.64 8.85
CA PHE A 164 6.62 -6.02 8.91
C PHE A 164 5.69 -6.20 10.11
N ILE A 165 4.40 -6.34 9.81
CA ILE A 165 3.29 -6.58 10.74
C ILE A 165 2.49 -7.78 10.27
N ALA A 166 1.91 -7.75 9.07
CA ALA A 166 1.15 -8.87 8.55
C ALA A 166 2.03 -10.10 8.26
N SER A 167 3.30 -9.89 7.92
CA SER A 167 4.29 -10.94 7.66
C SER A 167 5.08 -11.40 8.90
N ASP A 168 4.97 -10.70 10.03
CA ASP A 168 5.67 -11.03 11.27
C ASP A 168 4.84 -12.00 12.13
N PRO A 169 5.38 -13.20 12.50
CA PRO A 169 4.63 -14.21 13.25
C PRO A 169 4.09 -13.75 14.60
N GLU A 170 4.83 -12.88 15.31
CA GLU A 170 4.40 -12.36 16.61
C GLU A 170 3.18 -11.44 16.46
N TRP A 171 3.18 -10.59 15.43
CA TRP A 171 2.03 -9.73 15.14
C TRP A 171 0.84 -10.51 14.59
N GLN A 172 1.07 -11.50 13.74
CA GLN A 172 0.03 -12.42 13.25
C GLN A 172 -0.72 -13.05 14.42
N GLU A 173 0.02 -13.53 15.42
CA GLU A 173 -0.58 -14.14 16.61
C GLU A 173 -1.36 -13.13 17.46
N LYS A 174 -0.88 -11.88 17.59
CA LYS A 174 -1.63 -10.82 18.27
C LYS A 174 -2.97 -10.54 17.61
N PHE A 175 -2.99 -10.43 16.26
CA PHE A 175 -4.23 -10.23 15.51
C PHE A 175 -5.14 -11.45 15.58
N ARG A 176 -4.61 -12.66 15.50
CA ARG A 176 -5.38 -13.91 15.65
C ARG A 176 -6.05 -13.99 17.03
N LYS A 177 -5.31 -13.75 18.11
CA LYS A 177 -5.84 -13.74 19.48
C LYS A 177 -6.89 -12.65 19.71
N ALA A 178 -6.77 -11.52 19.01
CA ALA A 178 -7.73 -10.44 19.08
C ALA A 178 -9.02 -10.72 18.28
N GLY A 179 -9.05 -11.76 17.45
CA GLY A 179 -10.15 -12.06 16.53
C GLY A 179 -10.23 -11.10 15.34
N LEU A 180 -9.11 -10.50 14.93
CA LEU A 180 -9.04 -9.44 13.92
C LEU A 180 -8.17 -9.84 12.73
N PRO A 181 -8.58 -9.49 11.50
CA PRO A 181 -7.73 -9.66 10.33
C PRO A 181 -6.64 -8.59 10.21
N VAL A 182 -5.54 -8.95 9.54
CA VAL A 182 -4.48 -8.03 9.14
C VAL A 182 -4.03 -8.33 7.72
N ALA A 183 -3.98 -7.30 6.86
CA ALA A 183 -3.46 -7.38 5.50
C ALA A 183 -2.19 -6.50 5.37
N GLY A 184 -1.19 -6.96 4.64
CA GLY A 184 0.11 -6.27 4.46
C GLY A 184 1.18 -7.25 3.97
N ASP A 185 2.41 -6.82 3.83
CA ASP A 185 3.00 -5.50 4.10
C ASP A 185 3.58 -4.92 2.79
N ASP A 186 3.72 -3.59 2.72
CA ASP A 186 4.25 -2.87 1.56
C ASP A 186 3.40 -3.04 0.29
N VAL A 187 2.40 -2.18 0.12
CA VAL A 187 1.45 -2.26 -1.00
C VAL A 187 2.14 -2.37 -2.37
N MET A 188 1.64 -3.28 -3.19
CA MET A 188 2.04 -3.48 -4.57
C MET A 188 1.04 -2.78 -5.48
N SER A 189 1.53 -1.89 -6.36
CA SER A 189 0.67 -1.16 -7.29
C SER A 189 0.07 -2.10 -8.34
N GLN A 190 -0.99 -1.68 -9.03
CA GLN A 190 -1.65 -2.47 -10.08
C GLN A 190 -0.70 -2.85 -11.21
N ILE A 191 -0.07 -1.84 -11.83
CA ILE A 191 1.00 -2.01 -12.81
C ILE A 191 2.23 -1.23 -12.35
N GLY A 192 2.95 -1.77 -11.38
CA GLY A 192 4.10 -1.11 -10.78
C GLY A 192 5.41 -1.81 -11.12
N ALA A 193 6.50 -1.18 -10.72
CA ALA A 193 7.86 -1.70 -10.95
C ALA A 193 8.02 -3.14 -10.44
N THR A 194 7.46 -3.49 -9.28
CA THR A 194 7.55 -4.84 -8.73
C THR A 194 6.70 -5.84 -9.51
N VAL A 195 5.48 -5.48 -9.91
CA VAL A 195 4.60 -6.34 -10.71
C VAL A 195 5.27 -6.64 -12.05
N LEU A 196 5.72 -5.60 -12.76
CA LEU A 196 6.38 -5.76 -14.06
C LEU A 196 7.65 -6.61 -13.94
N HIS A 197 8.51 -6.35 -12.94
CA HIS A 197 9.74 -7.09 -12.73
C HIS A 197 9.49 -8.57 -12.41
N LYS A 198 8.54 -8.86 -11.49
CA LYS A 198 8.11 -10.25 -11.19
C LYS A 198 7.62 -10.95 -12.45
N SER A 199 6.77 -10.30 -13.25
CA SER A 199 6.18 -10.89 -14.46
C SER A 199 7.24 -11.18 -15.52
N LEU A 200 8.19 -10.27 -15.74
CA LEU A 200 9.30 -10.47 -16.70
C LEU A 200 10.19 -11.64 -16.27
N VAL A 201 10.60 -11.68 -15.00
CA VAL A 201 11.45 -12.76 -14.46
C VAL A 201 10.71 -14.10 -14.53
N LYS A 202 9.44 -14.13 -14.10
CA LYS A 202 8.62 -15.35 -14.16
C LYS A 202 8.43 -15.85 -15.59
N LEU A 203 8.13 -14.96 -16.53
CA LEU A 203 8.02 -15.31 -17.96
C LEU A 203 9.29 -15.98 -18.49
N LEU A 204 10.46 -15.43 -18.16
CA LEU A 204 11.74 -16.00 -18.58
C LEU A 204 11.95 -17.40 -18.01
N VAL A 205 11.71 -17.59 -16.71
CA VAL A 205 11.84 -18.87 -16.02
C VAL A 205 10.87 -19.91 -16.59
N ASP A 206 9.62 -19.54 -16.83
CA ASP A 206 8.58 -20.43 -17.39
C ASP A 206 8.87 -20.85 -18.84
N ARG A 207 9.67 -20.04 -19.55
CA ARG A 207 10.11 -20.34 -20.93
C ARG A 207 11.47 -21.06 -20.97
N GLY A 208 11.99 -21.50 -19.82
CA GLY A 208 13.26 -22.23 -19.73
C GLY A 208 14.51 -21.36 -19.86
N VAL A 209 14.37 -20.04 -19.68
CA VAL A 209 15.52 -19.12 -19.64
C VAL A 209 16.09 -19.12 -18.22
N VAL A 210 17.39 -19.28 -18.11
CA VAL A 210 18.12 -19.11 -16.85
C VAL A 210 18.39 -17.61 -16.66
N VAL A 211 17.81 -17.03 -15.62
CA VAL A 211 18.05 -15.62 -15.26
C VAL A 211 19.39 -15.52 -14.51
N ASP A 212 20.33 -14.78 -15.04
CA ASP A 212 21.67 -14.63 -14.47
C ASP A 212 21.77 -13.49 -13.45
N LYS A 213 21.14 -12.35 -13.76
CA LYS A 213 21.13 -11.15 -12.90
C LYS A 213 20.12 -10.12 -13.37
N SER A 214 19.72 -9.23 -12.46
CA SER A 214 18.83 -8.14 -12.79
C SER A 214 19.02 -6.93 -11.88
N TYR A 215 18.65 -5.74 -12.39
CA TYR A 215 18.53 -4.53 -11.58
C TYR A 215 17.25 -3.78 -11.89
N GLN A 216 16.85 -2.95 -10.93
CA GLN A 216 15.72 -2.02 -11.05
C GLN A 216 16.10 -0.68 -10.44
N LEU A 217 16.02 0.38 -11.22
CA LEU A 217 16.24 1.76 -10.82
C LEU A 217 14.90 2.50 -10.82
N ASN A 218 14.68 3.39 -9.85
CA ASN A 218 13.43 4.15 -9.74
C ASN A 218 13.75 5.64 -9.56
N ILE A 219 12.98 6.49 -10.23
CA ILE A 219 13.06 7.94 -10.11
C ILE A 219 11.66 8.45 -9.87
N GLY A 220 11.47 9.38 -8.95
CA GLY A 220 10.17 9.99 -8.67
C GLY A 220 10.29 11.37 -8.03
N GLY A 221 9.18 12.10 -7.98
CA GLY A 221 9.20 13.51 -7.54
C GLY A 221 8.33 13.79 -6.33
N ASP A 222 7.88 12.77 -5.60
CA ASP A 222 7.08 12.96 -4.39
C ASP A 222 7.91 12.83 -3.10
N THR A 223 7.26 13.09 -1.99
CA THR A 223 7.90 13.04 -0.67
C THR A 223 8.38 11.65 -0.27
N ASP A 224 7.83 10.56 -0.82
CA ASP A 224 8.33 9.21 -0.57
C ASP A 224 9.70 9.01 -1.22
N PHE A 225 9.91 9.50 -2.46
CA PHE A 225 11.21 9.46 -3.12
C PHE A 225 12.25 10.32 -2.40
N LEU A 226 11.88 11.52 -1.94
CA LEU A 226 12.77 12.35 -1.12
C LEU A 226 13.13 11.64 0.20
N ASN A 227 12.17 11.01 0.85
CA ASN A 227 12.38 10.24 2.09
C ASN A 227 13.28 9.02 1.86
N MET A 228 13.24 8.43 0.66
CA MET A 228 14.07 7.29 0.28
C MET A 228 15.55 7.62 0.04
N LEU A 229 15.95 8.90 -0.01
CA LEU A 229 17.36 9.29 -0.02
C LEU A 229 18.05 9.01 1.32
N GLU A 230 17.27 8.78 2.39
CA GLU A 230 17.78 8.37 3.70
C GLU A 230 17.94 6.83 3.74
N GLU A 231 19.17 6.34 3.52
CA GLU A 231 19.46 4.91 3.36
C GLU A 231 19.02 4.04 4.55
N GLU A 232 19.12 4.55 5.77
CA GLU A 232 18.71 3.82 6.98
C GLU A 232 17.22 3.48 6.97
N ARG A 233 16.40 4.32 6.36
CA ARG A 233 14.95 4.13 6.23
C ARG A 233 14.56 3.12 5.13
N LEU A 234 15.50 2.77 4.25
CA LEU A 234 15.24 1.91 3.09
C LEU A 234 15.39 0.41 3.36
N ARG A 235 15.92 0.01 4.51
CA ARG A 235 16.29 -1.39 4.76
C ARG A 235 15.13 -2.37 4.53
N SER A 236 13.99 -2.14 5.17
CA SER A 236 12.80 -2.98 5.01
C SER A 236 12.22 -2.91 3.59
N LYS A 237 12.23 -1.73 2.96
CA LYS A 237 11.75 -1.57 1.58
C LYS A 237 12.63 -2.30 0.55
N ARG A 238 13.96 -2.36 0.76
CA ARG A 238 14.88 -3.17 -0.07
C ARG A 238 14.58 -4.66 0.08
N ILE A 239 14.42 -5.14 1.31
CA ILE A 239 14.08 -6.54 1.60
C ILE A 239 12.76 -6.90 0.90
N SER A 240 11.72 -6.12 1.10
CA SER A 240 10.40 -6.33 0.54
C SER A 240 10.42 -6.47 -0.99
N LYS A 241 11.06 -5.52 -1.69
CA LYS A 241 11.15 -5.54 -3.16
C LYS A 241 12.01 -6.69 -3.70
N THR A 242 13.13 -6.98 -3.05
CA THR A 242 14.06 -8.02 -3.51
C THR A 242 13.47 -9.41 -3.29
N SER A 243 12.86 -9.66 -2.13
CA SER A 243 12.20 -10.95 -1.85
C SER A 243 11.04 -11.24 -2.81
N ALA A 244 10.29 -10.22 -3.21
CA ALA A 244 9.19 -10.36 -4.15
C ALA A 244 9.66 -10.85 -5.54
N VAL A 245 10.78 -10.35 -6.05
CA VAL A 245 11.34 -10.77 -7.35
C VAL A 245 12.08 -12.11 -7.21
N GLN A 246 12.87 -12.29 -6.14
CA GLN A 246 13.59 -13.53 -5.89
C GLN A 246 12.66 -14.74 -5.79
N ALA A 247 11.46 -14.55 -5.25
CA ALA A 247 10.46 -15.62 -5.15
C ALA A 247 9.97 -16.17 -6.52
N MET A 248 10.25 -15.48 -7.62
CA MET A 248 9.90 -15.94 -8.97
C MET A 248 10.94 -16.89 -9.59
N VAL A 249 12.08 -17.08 -8.93
CA VAL A 249 13.19 -17.89 -9.44
C VAL A 249 13.52 -18.98 -8.41
N PRO A 250 13.65 -20.28 -8.81
CA PRO A 250 13.90 -21.37 -7.88
C PRO A 250 15.39 -21.48 -7.41
N TYR A 251 16.23 -20.53 -7.79
CA TYR A 251 17.65 -20.43 -7.41
C TYR A 251 18.01 -18.98 -7.05
N GLN A 252 19.15 -18.77 -6.41
CA GLN A 252 19.61 -17.42 -6.05
C GLN A 252 20.11 -16.66 -7.27
N VAL A 253 19.60 -15.45 -7.43
CA VAL A 253 19.94 -14.54 -8.53
C VAL A 253 20.52 -13.24 -7.96
N PRO A 254 21.65 -12.73 -8.46
CA PRO A 254 22.12 -11.39 -8.14
C PRO A 254 21.08 -10.32 -8.55
N LEU A 255 20.41 -9.75 -7.55
CA LEU A 255 19.39 -8.71 -7.72
C LEU A 255 19.83 -7.39 -7.09
N ARG A 256 19.78 -6.30 -7.87
CA ARG A 256 19.96 -4.93 -7.34
C ARG A 256 18.68 -4.14 -7.52
N ILE A 257 17.79 -4.20 -6.52
CA ILE A 257 16.50 -3.53 -6.53
C ILE A 257 16.49 -2.46 -5.45
N GLY A 258 16.34 -1.19 -5.86
CA GLY A 258 16.17 -0.14 -4.89
C GLY A 258 17.01 1.12 -5.02
N PRO A 259 18.05 1.25 -5.88
CA PRO A 259 18.55 2.57 -6.19
C PRO A 259 17.41 3.46 -6.62
N SER A 260 17.23 4.58 -5.92
CA SER A 260 16.15 5.54 -6.19
C SER A 260 16.72 6.93 -6.10
N ASP A 261 16.18 7.84 -6.93
CA ASP A 261 16.54 9.23 -6.91
C ASP A 261 15.29 10.10 -6.90
N PHE A 262 15.45 11.35 -6.45
CA PHE A 262 14.39 12.33 -6.33
C PHE A 262 14.57 13.44 -7.36
N VAL A 263 13.51 13.68 -8.16
CA VAL A 263 13.43 14.75 -9.15
C VAL A 263 12.09 15.45 -8.99
N ASP A 264 12.10 16.61 -8.35
CA ASP A 264 10.92 17.34 -7.85
C ASP A 264 9.86 17.65 -8.93
N PHE A 265 10.29 18.02 -10.14
CA PHE A 265 9.38 18.34 -11.23
C PHE A 265 8.65 17.12 -11.84
N LEU A 266 8.99 15.90 -11.43
CA LEU A 266 8.20 14.70 -11.76
C LEU A 266 6.89 14.62 -10.96
N LEU A 267 6.74 15.42 -9.92
CA LEU A 267 5.58 15.39 -9.03
C LEU A 267 5.35 13.98 -8.45
N ASN A 268 4.13 13.47 -8.47
CA ASN A 268 3.84 12.09 -8.04
C ASN A 268 4.01 11.05 -9.17
N LYS A 269 4.77 11.37 -10.20
CA LYS A 269 5.18 10.39 -11.20
C LYS A 269 6.35 9.56 -10.71
N LYS A 270 6.40 8.34 -11.24
CA LYS A 270 7.49 7.39 -11.04
C LYS A 270 7.92 6.79 -12.35
N ILE A 271 9.21 6.91 -12.63
CA ILE A 271 9.87 6.26 -13.75
C ILE A 271 10.68 5.08 -13.19
N CYS A 272 10.53 3.92 -13.80
CA CYS A 272 11.25 2.73 -13.43
C CYS A 272 11.97 2.16 -14.64
N TYR A 273 13.23 1.80 -14.46
CA TYR A 273 14.05 1.08 -15.44
C TYR A 273 14.35 -0.31 -14.87
N ILE A 274 14.01 -1.35 -15.64
CA ILE A 274 14.27 -2.75 -15.29
C ILE A 274 15.14 -3.33 -16.37
N TRP A 275 16.25 -3.94 -15.97
CA TRP A 275 17.10 -4.72 -16.85
C TRP A 275 17.23 -6.13 -16.29
N VAL A 276 17.02 -7.12 -17.17
CA VAL A 276 17.15 -8.54 -16.85
C VAL A 276 18.08 -9.18 -17.87
N LYS A 277 19.07 -9.92 -17.40
CA LYS A 277 19.97 -10.73 -18.23
C LYS A 277 19.78 -12.20 -17.93
N GLY A 278 19.77 -13.01 -18.97
CA GLY A 278 19.68 -14.46 -18.88
C GLY A 278 20.30 -15.17 -20.06
N ARG A 279 20.13 -16.47 -20.10
CA ARG A 279 20.60 -17.37 -21.16
C ARG A 279 19.50 -18.34 -21.54
N TYR A 280 19.35 -18.58 -22.81
CA TYR A 280 18.42 -19.57 -23.36
C TYR A 280 19.17 -20.66 -24.12
N PHE A 281 18.54 -21.33 -25.07
CA PHE A 281 19.08 -22.48 -25.79
C PHE A 281 20.54 -22.28 -26.25
N GLY A 282 21.40 -23.27 -25.94
CA GLY A 282 22.81 -23.23 -26.28
C GLY A 282 23.64 -22.16 -25.54
N ASP A 283 23.22 -21.83 -24.32
CA ASP A 283 23.82 -20.77 -23.46
C ASP A 283 23.82 -19.37 -24.14
N THR A 284 22.98 -19.18 -25.16
CA THR A 284 22.89 -17.91 -25.90
C THR A 284 22.35 -16.82 -24.98
N PRO A 285 23.02 -15.66 -24.86
CA PRO A 285 22.60 -14.60 -23.97
C PRO A 285 21.36 -13.88 -24.49
N VAL A 286 20.52 -13.44 -23.54
CA VAL A 286 19.39 -12.55 -23.76
C VAL A 286 19.37 -11.44 -22.72
N SER A 287 18.95 -10.25 -23.10
CA SER A 287 18.63 -9.17 -22.15
C SER A 287 17.30 -8.52 -22.51
N ILE A 288 16.62 -8.07 -21.48
CA ILE A 288 15.38 -7.28 -21.58
C ILE A 288 15.61 -5.96 -20.88
N ASP A 289 15.31 -4.87 -21.57
CA ASP A 289 15.24 -3.52 -21.04
C ASP A 289 13.79 -3.08 -21.06
N ALA A 290 13.23 -2.71 -19.90
CA ALA A 290 11.88 -2.23 -19.78
C ALA A 290 11.84 -0.91 -19.01
N LYS A 291 11.11 0.07 -19.56
CA LYS A 291 10.82 1.36 -18.92
C LYS A 291 9.33 1.43 -18.60
N LEU A 292 9.01 1.88 -17.39
CA LEU A 292 7.66 2.15 -16.93
C LEU A 292 7.56 3.60 -16.44
N ASP A 293 6.56 4.36 -16.92
CA ASP A 293 6.25 5.73 -16.47
C ASP A 293 4.79 5.76 -16.00
N ILE A 294 4.57 6.07 -14.71
CA ILE A 294 3.25 6.00 -14.08
C ILE A 294 3.04 7.15 -13.08
N TRP A 295 1.77 7.41 -12.75
CA TRP A 295 1.40 8.13 -11.53
C TRP A 295 1.35 7.15 -10.36
N ASP A 296 2.23 7.33 -9.34
CA ASP A 296 2.48 6.29 -8.33
C ASP A 296 1.29 6.10 -7.37
N ALA A 297 0.74 7.17 -6.80
CA ALA A 297 -0.33 7.07 -5.82
C ALA A 297 -1.65 6.53 -6.41
N PRO A 298 -2.18 7.03 -7.55
CA PRO A 298 -3.38 6.45 -8.16
C PRO A 298 -3.23 4.97 -8.52
N ASN A 299 -2.02 4.58 -8.94
CA ASN A 299 -1.71 3.19 -9.31
C ASN A 299 -1.78 2.20 -8.14
N SER A 300 -1.61 2.67 -6.90
CA SER A 300 -1.76 1.83 -5.70
C SER A 300 -3.17 1.84 -5.12
N ALA A 301 -3.95 2.91 -5.37
CA ALA A 301 -5.22 3.13 -4.69
C ALA A 301 -6.27 2.05 -4.99
N GLY A 302 -6.35 1.57 -6.23
CA GLY A 302 -7.29 0.51 -6.60
C GLY A 302 -7.03 -0.79 -5.85
N VAL A 303 -5.77 -1.19 -5.75
CA VAL A 303 -5.37 -2.39 -4.99
C VAL A 303 -5.72 -2.26 -3.50
N VAL A 304 -5.60 -1.06 -2.94
CA VAL A 304 -5.93 -0.83 -1.53
C VAL A 304 -7.44 -0.79 -1.31
N ILE A 305 -8.23 -0.28 -2.26
CA ILE A 305 -9.70 -0.40 -2.24
C ILE A 305 -10.12 -1.88 -2.17
N ASP A 306 -9.49 -2.75 -2.97
CA ASP A 306 -9.74 -4.19 -2.95
C ASP A 306 -9.33 -4.80 -1.60
N ALA A 307 -8.16 -4.42 -1.06
CA ALA A 307 -7.68 -4.90 0.23
C ALA A 307 -8.60 -4.47 1.40
N ILE A 308 -9.13 -3.26 1.38
CA ILE A 308 -10.10 -2.77 2.37
C ILE A 308 -11.37 -3.60 2.32
N ARG A 309 -11.95 -3.81 1.12
CA ARG A 309 -13.17 -4.61 0.94
C ARG A 309 -12.96 -6.06 1.39
N ALA A 310 -11.83 -6.66 1.01
CA ALA A 310 -11.48 -8.00 1.47
C ALA A 310 -11.31 -8.08 2.99
N THR A 311 -10.71 -7.07 3.62
CA THR A 311 -10.56 -7.01 5.07
C THR A 311 -11.92 -6.91 5.78
N LYS A 312 -12.88 -6.18 5.20
CA LYS A 312 -14.25 -6.13 5.73
C LYS A 312 -14.95 -7.48 5.59
N ILE A 313 -14.84 -8.15 4.46
CA ILE A 313 -15.37 -9.53 4.27
C ILE A 313 -14.77 -10.47 5.33
N ALA A 314 -13.48 -10.35 5.62
CA ALA A 314 -12.84 -11.15 6.66
C ALA A 314 -13.43 -10.88 8.06
N LEU A 315 -13.69 -9.61 8.40
CA LEU A 315 -14.37 -9.23 9.64
C LEU A 315 -15.75 -9.88 9.74
N ASP A 316 -16.55 -9.77 8.68
CA ASP A 316 -17.92 -10.32 8.64
C ASP A 316 -17.92 -11.84 8.74
N ARG A 317 -16.92 -12.50 8.15
CA ARG A 317 -16.72 -13.95 8.23
C ARG A 317 -15.97 -14.40 9.49
N LYS A 318 -15.59 -13.47 10.38
CA LYS A 318 -14.81 -13.74 11.60
C LYS A 318 -13.46 -14.45 11.32
N ILE A 319 -12.84 -14.13 10.18
CA ILE A 319 -11.50 -14.59 9.84
C ILE A 319 -10.50 -13.72 10.58
N ALA A 320 -9.57 -14.33 11.32
CA ALA A 320 -8.61 -13.63 12.16
C ALA A 320 -7.15 -13.97 11.81
N GLY A 321 -6.26 -13.03 12.06
CA GLY A 321 -4.84 -13.15 11.72
C GLY A 321 -4.54 -12.66 10.30
N PRO A 322 -3.45 -13.12 9.67
CA PRO A 322 -3.03 -12.62 8.37
C PRO A 322 -3.97 -13.08 7.24
N LEU A 323 -4.42 -12.15 6.42
CA LEU A 323 -5.20 -12.44 5.20
C LEU A 323 -4.23 -12.85 4.09
N VAL A 324 -3.87 -14.13 4.04
CA VAL A 324 -2.86 -14.66 3.12
C VAL A 324 -3.25 -14.43 1.67
N SER A 325 -4.48 -14.77 1.28
CA SER A 325 -4.97 -14.66 -0.10
C SER A 325 -4.79 -13.25 -0.67
N VAL A 326 -5.32 -12.27 0.05
CA VAL A 326 -5.29 -10.86 -0.34
C VAL A 326 -3.89 -10.27 -0.24
N SER A 327 -3.14 -10.63 0.82
CA SER A 327 -1.80 -10.10 1.01
C SER A 327 -0.82 -10.59 -0.07
N SER A 328 -0.92 -11.84 -0.49
CA SER A 328 -0.08 -12.39 -1.57
C SER A 328 -0.31 -11.71 -2.93
N TYR A 329 -1.52 -11.22 -3.17
CA TYR A 329 -1.89 -10.50 -4.38
C TYR A 329 -1.50 -9.00 -4.29
N ALA A 330 -1.83 -8.36 -3.17
CA ALA A 330 -1.83 -6.90 -3.03
C ALA A 330 -0.54 -6.31 -2.44
N PHE A 331 0.35 -7.12 -1.86
CA PHE A 331 1.51 -6.62 -1.14
C PHE A 331 2.82 -7.27 -1.58
N LYS A 332 3.94 -6.53 -1.45
CA LYS A 332 5.28 -6.97 -1.85
C LYS A 332 5.91 -7.93 -0.85
N HIS A 333 5.55 -7.79 0.43
CA HIS A 333 6.05 -8.63 1.52
C HIS A 333 4.90 -9.26 2.30
N PRO A 334 4.12 -10.14 1.65
CA PRO A 334 3.01 -10.83 2.29
C PRO A 334 3.51 -11.94 3.24
N PRO A 335 2.64 -12.51 4.08
CA PRO A 335 2.93 -13.71 4.86
C PRO A 335 3.40 -14.90 4.01
N VAL A 336 2.86 -15.02 2.80
CA VAL A 336 3.23 -16.06 1.83
C VAL A 336 3.42 -15.43 0.46
N GLN A 337 4.59 -15.61 -0.14
CA GLN A 337 4.86 -15.20 -1.52
C GLN A 337 4.26 -16.19 -2.50
N ALA A 338 3.63 -15.70 -3.57
CA ALA A 338 3.07 -16.52 -4.63
C ALA A 338 3.29 -15.88 -6.01
N PRO A 339 3.34 -16.69 -7.09
CA PRO A 339 3.19 -16.19 -8.45
C PRO A 339 1.88 -15.42 -8.60
N TYR A 340 1.87 -14.48 -9.56
CA TYR A 340 0.74 -13.57 -9.70
C TYR A 340 -0.59 -14.29 -9.99
N GLU A 341 -0.56 -15.27 -10.88
CA GLU A 341 -1.73 -16.07 -11.28
C GLU A 341 -2.31 -16.84 -10.08
N VAL A 342 -1.43 -17.44 -9.27
CA VAL A 342 -1.82 -18.18 -8.07
C VAL A 342 -2.41 -17.23 -7.01
N ALA A 343 -1.76 -16.09 -6.79
CA ALA A 343 -2.26 -15.10 -5.83
C ALA A 343 -3.61 -14.52 -6.24
N LYS A 344 -3.81 -14.26 -7.55
CA LYS A 344 -5.11 -13.82 -8.08
C LYS A 344 -6.19 -14.89 -7.87
N GLN A 345 -5.90 -16.14 -8.19
CA GLN A 345 -6.82 -17.24 -7.94
C GLN A 345 -7.22 -17.33 -6.46
N TRP A 346 -6.26 -17.15 -5.53
CA TRP A 346 -6.55 -17.15 -4.10
C TRP A 346 -7.50 -16.02 -3.68
N VAL A 347 -7.44 -14.87 -4.34
CA VAL A 347 -8.39 -13.77 -4.09
C VAL A 347 -9.78 -14.13 -4.58
N GLU A 348 -9.91 -14.73 -5.77
CA GLU A 348 -11.22 -15.21 -6.28
C GLU A 348 -11.83 -16.28 -5.35
N GLU A 349 -11.03 -17.26 -4.94
CA GLU A 349 -11.45 -18.28 -3.96
C GLU A 349 -11.87 -17.67 -2.62
N PHE A 350 -11.18 -16.60 -2.18
CA PHE A 350 -11.54 -15.86 -0.96
C PHE A 350 -12.88 -15.14 -1.13
N ILE A 351 -13.10 -14.46 -2.26
CA ILE A 351 -14.39 -13.79 -2.56
C ILE A 351 -15.53 -14.79 -2.50
N GLU A 352 -15.36 -15.95 -3.14
CA GLU A 352 -16.35 -17.03 -3.18
C GLU A 352 -16.53 -17.78 -1.85
N GLY A 353 -15.72 -17.50 -0.82
CA GLY A 353 -15.77 -18.19 0.47
C GLY A 353 -15.14 -19.57 0.48
N LYS A 354 -14.40 -19.94 -0.56
CA LYS A 354 -13.70 -21.24 -0.67
C LYS A 354 -12.35 -21.23 0.03
N ARG A 355 -11.87 -20.05 0.42
CA ARG A 355 -10.59 -19.82 1.08
C ARG A 355 -10.69 -18.74 2.14
N ALA A 356 -9.81 -18.84 3.19
CA ALA A 356 -9.68 -17.81 4.23
C ALA A 356 -8.65 -16.74 3.84
#